data_d96f8181c2a9769e5548337291f4758e
#
_entry.id   d96f8181c2a9769e5548337291f4758e
#
_cell.length_a   1.000
_cell.length_b   1.000
_cell.length_c   1.000
_cell.angle_alpha   90.00
_cell.angle_beta   90.00
_cell.angle_gamma   90.00
#
_symmetry.space_group_name_H-M   'P 1'
#
loop_
_entity.id
_entity.type
_entity.pdbx_description
1 polymer ?
#
loop_
_entity_poly.entity_id
_entity_poly.type
_entity_poly.pdbx_seq_one_letter_code
_entity_poly.pdbx_strand_id
1 'polypeptide(L)'
;MYLIDTNVISEARKGRRANAGVQAFFREASEQGSALYLSVITLGELRRGVDLIRHRGDHIQSRLLDDWLTLIVEQYRDRILPLDTEA
;
A
#
# COMPACT_ATOMS: atom_id res chain seq x y z
N MET A 1 -16.60 -2.10 3.26
CA MET A 1 -15.36 -2.81 2.89
C MET A 1 -14.82 -2.21 1.60
N TYR A 2 -13.55 -1.82 1.62
CA TYR A 2 -12.89 -1.26 0.44
C TYR A 2 -11.60 -2.03 0.16
N LEU A 3 -11.37 -2.34 -1.11
CA LEU A 3 -10.10 -2.89 -1.57
C LEU A 3 -9.27 -1.72 -2.07
N ILE A 4 -8.09 -1.50 -1.47
CA ILE A 4 -7.25 -0.36 -1.79
C ILE A 4 -6.41 -0.66 -3.03
N ASP A 5 -6.49 0.23 -4.01
CA ASP A 5 -5.68 0.14 -5.23
C ASP A 5 -4.21 0.45 -4.94
N THR A 6 -3.32 -0.14 -5.74
CA THR A 6 -1.88 0.07 -5.63
C THR A 6 -1.52 1.56 -5.68
N ASN A 7 -2.14 2.31 -6.57
CA ASN A 7 -1.87 3.74 -6.71
C ASN A 7 -2.29 4.52 -5.46
N VAL A 8 -3.39 4.14 -4.85
CA VAL A 8 -3.90 4.80 -3.65
C VAL A 8 -2.96 4.56 -2.46
N ILE A 9 -2.55 3.30 -2.25
CA ILE A 9 -1.66 3.00 -1.13
C ILE A 9 -0.26 3.62 -1.33
N SER A 10 0.23 3.65 -2.57
CA SER A 10 1.50 4.28 -2.89
C SER A 10 1.46 5.78 -2.63
N GLU A 11 0.36 6.43 -2.98
CA GLU A 11 0.18 7.85 -2.72
C GLU A 11 0.08 8.13 -1.21
N ALA A 12 -0.63 7.27 -0.47
CA ALA A 12 -0.78 7.41 0.98
C ALA A 12 0.56 7.39 1.72
N ARG A 13 1.59 6.76 1.15
CA ARG A 13 2.93 6.74 1.72
C ARG A 13 3.49 8.13 1.95
N LYS A 14 3.07 9.11 1.16
CA LYS A 14 3.57 10.48 1.25
C LYS A 14 3.05 11.21 2.49
N GLY A 15 2.11 10.65 3.23
CA GLY A 15 1.54 11.27 4.42
C GLY A 15 0.89 12.60 4.10
N ARG A 16 1.37 13.69 4.71
CA ARG A 16 0.78 15.02 4.53
C ARG A 16 0.93 15.54 3.11
N ARG A 17 1.87 15.03 2.35
CA ARG A 17 2.10 15.43 0.96
C ARG A 17 1.30 14.59 -0.02
N ALA A 18 0.49 13.66 0.47
CA ALA A 18 -0.35 12.86 -0.37
C ALA A 18 -1.45 13.71 -1.00
N ASN A 19 -1.95 13.25 -2.15
CA ASN A 19 -3.07 13.86 -2.84
C ASN A 19 -4.25 14.04 -1.88
N ALA A 20 -4.92 15.20 -1.95
CA ALA A 20 -6.02 15.53 -1.04
C ALA A 20 -7.17 14.51 -1.12
N GLY A 21 -7.45 13.99 -2.31
CA GLY A 21 -8.49 12.97 -2.46
C GLY A 21 -8.15 11.66 -1.75
N VAL A 22 -6.87 11.27 -1.78
CA VAL A 22 -6.41 10.08 -1.07
C VAL A 22 -6.51 10.28 0.44
N GLN A 23 -6.10 11.45 0.93
CA GLN A 23 -6.22 11.76 2.36
C GLN A 23 -7.68 11.73 2.80
N ALA A 24 -8.56 12.31 2.01
CA ALA A 24 -10.01 12.32 2.30
C ALA A 24 -10.57 10.91 2.32
N PHE A 25 -10.15 10.05 1.39
CA PHE A 25 -10.60 8.66 1.35
C PHE A 25 -10.28 7.92 2.65
N PHE A 26 -9.03 8.01 3.12
CA PHE A 26 -8.63 7.32 4.34
C PHE A 26 -9.32 7.91 5.58
N ARG A 27 -9.49 9.23 5.62
CA ARG A 27 -10.18 9.88 6.73
C ARG A 27 -11.62 9.45 6.80
N GLU A 28 -12.33 9.45 5.68
CA GLU A 28 -13.73 9.05 5.63
C GLU A 28 -13.91 7.58 5.97
N ALA A 29 -13.01 6.72 5.47
CA ALA A 29 -13.06 5.30 5.82
C ALA A 29 -12.87 5.08 7.31
N SER A 30 -11.96 5.83 7.93
CA SER A 30 -11.73 5.77 9.37
C SER A 30 -12.95 6.24 10.16
N GLU A 31 -13.55 7.35 9.74
CA GLU A 31 -14.73 7.90 10.40
C GLU A 31 -15.94 6.97 10.31
N GLN A 32 -16.08 6.28 9.19
CA GLN A 32 -17.17 5.34 8.96
C GLN A 32 -16.91 3.96 9.56
N GLY A 33 -15.71 3.73 10.08
CA GLY A 33 -15.32 2.43 10.58
C GLY A 33 -15.23 1.36 9.50
N SER A 34 -15.01 1.77 8.25
CA SER A 34 -14.94 0.82 7.13
C SER A 34 -13.64 0.03 7.16
N ALA A 35 -13.74 -1.27 6.91
CA ALA A 35 -12.55 -2.11 6.82
C ALA A 35 -11.87 -1.92 5.47
N LEU A 36 -10.55 -1.73 5.50
CA LEU A 36 -9.73 -1.56 4.31
C LEU A 36 -8.91 -2.82 4.08
N TYR A 37 -8.89 -3.31 2.85
CA TYR A 37 -8.22 -4.56 2.46
C TYR A 37 -7.20 -4.30 1.35
N LEU A 38 -6.16 -5.12 1.33
CA LEU A 38 -5.18 -5.14 0.25
C LEU A 38 -5.21 -6.52 -0.41
N SER A 39 -4.94 -6.56 -1.71
CA SER A 39 -4.77 -7.85 -2.40
C SER A 39 -3.30 -8.25 -2.39
N VAL A 40 -3.03 -9.55 -2.52
CA VAL A 40 -1.65 -10.03 -2.68
C VAL A 40 -1.03 -9.50 -3.97
N ILE A 41 -1.84 -9.20 -4.98
CA ILE A 41 -1.37 -8.59 -6.23
C ILE A 41 -0.81 -7.20 -5.95
N THR A 42 -1.52 -6.39 -5.18
CA THR A 42 -1.06 -5.04 -4.79
C THR A 42 0.27 -5.12 -4.04
N LEU A 43 0.38 -6.05 -3.08
CA LEU A 43 1.62 -6.24 -2.34
C LEU A 43 2.76 -6.66 -3.27
N GLY A 44 2.49 -7.53 -4.24
CA GLY A 44 3.47 -7.94 -5.24
C GLY A 44 3.96 -6.77 -6.08
N GLU A 45 3.04 -5.89 -6.50
CA GLU A 45 3.40 -4.71 -7.27
C GLU A 45 4.26 -3.74 -6.46
N LEU A 46 3.94 -3.55 -5.18
CA LEU A 46 4.73 -2.71 -4.30
C LEU A 46 6.14 -3.28 -4.09
N ARG A 47 6.24 -4.59 -3.89
CA ARG A 47 7.52 -5.28 -3.75
C ARG A 47 8.36 -5.14 -5.02
N ARG A 48 7.73 -5.31 -6.16
CA ARG A 48 8.41 -5.14 -7.45
C ARG A 48 8.94 -3.72 -7.60
N GLY A 49 8.18 -2.72 -7.17
CA GLY A 49 8.63 -1.33 -7.20
C GLY A 49 9.88 -1.10 -6.36
N VAL A 50 9.92 -1.68 -5.16
CA VAL A 50 11.09 -1.61 -4.28
C VAL A 50 12.31 -2.26 -4.95
N ASP A 51 12.11 -3.44 -5.55
CA ASP A 51 13.20 -4.16 -6.19
C ASP A 51 13.77 -3.39 -7.38
N LEU A 52 12.92 -2.72 -8.16
CA LEU A 52 13.36 -1.90 -9.29
C LEU A 52 14.21 -0.72 -8.82
N ILE A 53 13.85 -0.09 -7.73
CA ILE A 53 14.61 1.03 -7.17
C ILE A 53 15.95 0.54 -6.66
N ARG A 54 15.98 -0.62 -6.00
CA ARG A 54 17.22 -1.24 -5.54
C ARG A 54 18.13 -1.57 -6.72
N HIS A 55 17.55 -2.06 -7.81
CA HIS A 55 18.28 -2.44 -9.01
C HIS A 55 18.94 -1.25 -9.69
N ARG A 56 18.32 -0.05 -9.58
CA ARG A 56 18.90 1.18 -10.09
C ARG A 56 20.03 1.72 -9.22
N GLY A 57 20.33 1.07 -8.11
CA GLY A 57 21.41 1.47 -7.23
C GLY A 57 21.02 2.48 -6.15
N ASP A 58 19.74 2.85 -6.06
CA ASP A 58 19.27 3.76 -5.02
C ASP A 58 18.95 2.96 -3.75
N HIS A 59 20.00 2.60 -3.03
CA HIS A 59 19.88 1.74 -1.86
C HIS A 59 19.21 2.43 -0.68
N ILE A 60 19.37 3.73 -0.55
CA ILE A 60 18.74 4.50 0.53
C ILE A 60 17.23 4.51 0.34
N GLN A 61 16.77 4.87 -0.86
CA GLN A 61 15.35 4.94 -1.16
C GLN A 61 14.70 3.55 -1.09
N SER A 62 15.37 2.52 -1.63
CA SER A 62 14.82 1.17 -1.60
C SER A 62 14.68 0.66 -0.17
N ARG A 63 15.60 1.00 0.72
CA ARG A 63 15.53 0.60 2.12
C ARG A 63 14.36 1.27 2.83
N LEU A 64 14.17 2.57 2.59
CA LEU A 64 13.04 3.30 3.17
C LEU A 64 11.70 2.71 2.71
N LEU A 65 11.60 2.39 1.43
CA LEU A 65 10.38 1.79 0.88
C LEU A 65 10.17 0.38 1.38
N ASP A 66 11.23 -0.40 1.55
CA ASP A 66 11.14 -1.76 2.07
C ASP A 66 10.65 -1.74 3.52
N ASP A 67 11.18 -0.83 4.34
CA ASP A 67 10.74 -0.68 5.73
C ASP A 67 9.27 -0.27 5.78
N TRP A 68 8.86 0.67 4.93
CA TRP A 68 7.46 1.07 4.83
C TRP A 68 6.56 -0.09 4.42
N LEU A 69 6.98 -0.88 3.43
CA LEU A 69 6.21 -2.02 2.97
C LEU A 69 6.05 -3.07 4.08
N THR A 70 7.09 -3.29 4.87
CA THR A 70 7.02 -4.18 6.02
C THR A 70 5.94 -3.71 7.01
N LEU A 71 5.89 -2.40 7.27
CA LEU A 71 4.86 -1.83 8.14
C LEU A 71 3.47 -2.03 7.56
N ILE A 72 3.31 -1.86 6.26
CA ILE A 72 2.02 -2.05 5.59
C ILE A 72 1.56 -3.51 5.73
N VAL A 73 2.45 -4.47 5.49
CA VAL A 73 2.12 -5.89 5.63
C VAL A 73 1.67 -6.20 7.05
N GLU A 74 2.38 -5.67 8.05
CA GLU A 74 2.01 -5.85 9.45
C GLU A 74 0.65 -5.23 9.77
N GLN A 75 0.43 -4.00 9.29
CA GLN A 75 -0.79 -3.26 9.56
C GLN A 75 -2.01 -3.94 8.95
N TYR A 76 -1.86 -4.52 7.77
CA TYR A 76 -2.96 -5.15 7.04
C TYR A 76 -2.96 -6.68 7.14
N ARG A 77 -2.18 -7.25 8.07
CA ARG A 77 -1.98 -8.70 8.18
C ARG A 77 -3.26 -9.52 8.01
N ASP A 78 -4.32 -9.12 8.70
CA ASP A 78 -5.58 -9.86 8.72
C ASP A 78 -6.55 -9.41 7.62
N ARG A 79 -6.11 -8.47 6.78
CA ARG A 79 -6.94 -7.89 5.73
C ARG A 79 -6.26 -7.95 4.37
N ILE A 80 -5.45 -8.97 4.16
CA ILE A 80 -4.82 -9.23 2.88
C ILE A 80 -5.61 -10.34 2.21
N LEU A 81 -6.19 -10.03 1.05
CA LEU A 81 -7.00 -10.96 0.32
C LEU A 81 -6.17 -11.71 -0.72
N PRO A 82 -6.25 -13.04 -0.73
CA PRO A 82 -5.64 -13.80 -1.82
C PRO A 82 -6.40 -13.48 -3.10
N LEU A 83 -5.67 -13.35 -4.21
CA LEU A 83 -6.32 -13.19 -5.49
C LEU A 83 -6.50 -14.55 -6.10
N ASP A 84 -7.77 -14.95 -6.24
CA ASP A 84 -8.13 -16.17 -6.90
C ASP A 84 -8.45 -15.85 -8.36
N THR A 85 -7.77 -16.53 -9.27
CA THR A 85 -7.97 -16.29 -10.69
C THR A 85 -9.35 -16.75 -11.17
N GLU A 86 -10.05 -17.51 -10.35
CA GLU A 86 -11.41 -17.95 -10.65
C GLU A 86 -12.47 -16.99 -10.12
N ALA A 87 -12.05 -16.00 -9.38
CA ALA A 87 -12.98 -15.04 -8.80
C ALA A 87 -13.54 -14.09 -9.86
#